data_83b7acefa346f2b0cbdf0a613a666fc8
#
_entry.id   83b7acefa346f2b0cbdf0a613a666fc8
#
_cell.length_a   1.000
_cell.length_b   1.000
_cell.length_c   1.000
_cell.angle_alpha   90.00
_cell.angle_beta   90.00
_cell.angle_gamma   90.00
#
_symmetry.space_group_name_H-M   'P 1'
#
loop_
_entity.id
_entity.type
_entity.pdbx_description
1 polymer ?
#
loop_
_entity_poly.entity_id
_entity_poly.type
_entity_poly.pdbx_seq_one_letter_code
_entity_poly.pdbx_strand_id
1 'polypeptide(L)'
;MRYYRLEIINPKTGKPPVDCNGKPIGPFDTSKTPGCGLHVEFDVEVAGLDVVNSGTMLTIYGLPIDMLKQSVSLQGCLVRMKAGFVEGLPLANPQQQGEVIYGEIYLAYANWIGTNQTLNLVINPTVRKTDDGKPFSIEGEGLKGEKVGDVISRALQKAFPNKLIDCTVSDSLVLPEPWNGTYEDIGSLAMVLRSASIAMMRDEKYSGIAISILSDRIRIYDNASAKWGEPKTIHAHELIGQPTWIAPFTV
;
A
#
# COMPACT_ATOMS: atom_id res chain seq x y z
N MET A 1 -6.29 7.37 23.00
CA MET A 1 -7.01 8.22 22.02
C MET A 1 -6.55 7.85 20.63
N ARG A 2 -7.46 7.83 19.64
CA ARG A 2 -7.09 7.60 18.24
C ARG A 2 -6.40 8.84 17.69
N TYR A 3 -5.34 8.63 16.91
CA TYR A 3 -4.68 9.71 16.20
C TYR A 3 -4.44 9.32 14.74
N TYR A 4 -4.31 10.31 13.90
CA TYR A 4 -3.78 10.16 12.56
C TYR A 4 -2.93 11.38 12.17
N ARG A 5 -2.03 11.14 11.23
CA ARG A 5 -1.30 12.17 10.49
C ARG A 5 -1.36 11.82 9.02
N LEU A 6 -2.05 12.67 8.26
CA LEU A 6 -2.26 12.53 6.83
C LEU A 6 -1.49 13.63 6.10
N GLU A 7 -0.60 13.23 5.22
CA GLU A 7 0.22 14.11 4.40
C GLU A 7 -0.08 13.87 2.93
N ILE A 8 -0.30 14.95 2.18
CA ILE A 8 -0.37 14.93 0.71
C ILE A 8 0.85 15.67 0.21
N ILE A 9 1.64 15.05 -0.65
CA ILE A 9 2.94 15.55 -1.08
C ILE A 9 2.98 15.59 -2.61
N ASN A 10 3.27 16.76 -3.16
CA ASN A 10 3.55 16.87 -4.58
C ASN A 10 4.95 16.28 -4.85
N PRO A 11 5.08 15.20 -5.65
CA PRO A 11 6.34 14.51 -5.85
C PRO A 11 7.42 15.39 -6.53
N LYS A 12 7.00 16.40 -7.31
CA LYS A 12 7.94 17.30 -7.99
C LYS A 12 8.58 18.32 -7.05
N THR A 13 7.87 18.73 -6.01
CA THR A 13 8.33 19.80 -5.10
C THR A 13 8.71 19.30 -3.73
N GLY A 14 8.30 18.07 -3.38
CA GLY A 14 8.44 17.49 -2.02
C GLY A 14 7.60 18.24 -0.96
N LYS A 15 6.69 19.13 -1.37
CA LYS A 15 5.88 19.98 -0.49
C LYS A 15 4.39 19.65 -0.65
N PRO A 16 3.55 19.97 0.35
CA PRO A 16 2.11 19.89 0.19
C PRO A 16 1.63 20.72 -1.00
N PRO A 17 0.64 20.23 -1.78
CA PRO A 17 -0.04 21.05 -2.77
C PRO A 17 -0.75 22.22 -2.09
N VAL A 18 -1.01 23.28 -2.84
CA VAL A 18 -1.67 24.49 -2.32
C VAL A 18 -3.07 24.64 -2.91
N ASP A 19 -3.97 25.25 -2.16
CA ASP A 19 -5.29 25.62 -2.64
C ASP A 19 -5.25 26.90 -3.53
N CYS A 20 -6.40 27.34 -4.01
CA CYS A 20 -6.51 28.54 -4.87
C CYS A 20 -6.03 29.84 -4.18
N ASN A 21 -5.93 29.85 -2.87
CA ASN A 21 -5.46 30.98 -2.06
C ASN A 21 -3.97 30.83 -1.67
N GLY A 22 -3.28 29.79 -2.19
CA GLY A 22 -1.90 29.51 -1.83
C GLY A 22 -1.71 28.82 -0.47
N LYS A 23 -2.80 28.41 0.18
CA LYS A 23 -2.71 27.71 1.47
C LYS A 23 -2.42 26.22 1.26
N PRO A 24 -1.48 25.62 2.01
CA PRO A 24 -1.14 24.21 1.86
C PRO A 24 -2.32 23.30 2.25
N ILE A 25 -2.53 22.24 1.46
CA ILE A 25 -3.51 21.19 1.71
C ILE A 25 -2.83 20.12 2.57
N GLY A 26 -3.07 20.17 3.88
CA GLY A 26 -2.37 19.31 4.84
C GLY A 26 -1.06 19.93 5.36
N PRO A 27 -0.31 19.22 6.19
CA PRO A 27 -0.70 17.96 6.80
C PRO A 27 -1.88 18.08 7.77
N PHE A 28 -2.74 17.05 7.77
CA PHE A 28 -3.83 16.93 8.75
C PHE A 28 -3.31 16.04 9.89
N ASP A 29 -3.13 16.61 11.06
CA ASP A 29 -2.45 15.95 12.18
C ASP A 29 -3.23 16.16 13.48
N THR A 30 -3.69 15.06 14.07
CA THR A 30 -4.42 15.04 15.35
C THR A 30 -3.51 14.74 16.54
N SER A 31 -2.23 14.44 16.33
CA SER A 31 -1.31 14.07 17.42
C SER A 31 -1.02 15.23 18.37
N LYS A 32 -1.01 16.46 17.82
CA LYS A 32 -0.70 17.68 18.58
C LYS A 32 -1.88 18.24 19.37
N THR A 33 -3.09 18.04 18.87
CA THR A 33 -4.32 18.57 19.47
C THR A 33 -5.40 17.49 19.44
N PRO A 34 -5.44 16.63 20.44
CA PRO A 34 -6.42 15.57 20.53
C PRO A 34 -7.87 16.10 20.44
N GLY A 35 -8.68 15.46 19.62
CA GLY A 35 -10.08 15.86 19.40
C GLY A 35 -10.31 16.98 18.36
N CYS A 36 -9.24 17.61 17.87
CA CYS A 36 -9.30 18.65 16.83
C CYS A 36 -8.85 18.10 15.46
N GLY A 37 -9.53 17.10 14.96
CA GLY A 37 -9.24 16.53 13.64
C GLY A 37 -10.46 16.51 12.74
N LEU A 38 -10.21 16.46 11.44
CA LEU A 38 -11.25 16.15 10.48
C LEU A 38 -11.67 14.69 10.64
N HIS A 39 -12.92 14.39 10.34
CA HIS A 39 -13.35 13.01 10.23
C HIS A 39 -12.72 12.39 8.97
N VAL A 40 -12.04 11.27 9.15
CA VAL A 40 -11.35 10.54 8.08
C VAL A 40 -11.79 9.08 8.12
N GLU A 41 -12.28 8.61 6.99
CA GLU A 41 -12.59 7.20 6.77
C GLU A 41 -11.61 6.63 5.75
N PHE A 42 -11.14 5.41 5.95
CA PHE A 42 -10.28 4.75 5.00
C PHE A 42 -10.56 3.25 4.96
N ASP A 43 -10.46 2.72 3.76
CA ASP A 43 -10.50 1.30 3.47
C ASP A 43 -9.20 0.91 2.76
N VAL A 44 -8.39 0.10 3.44
CA VAL A 44 -7.08 -0.32 2.95
C VAL A 44 -7.13 -1.80 2.63
N GLU A 45 -7.10 -2.10 1.36
CA GLU A 45 -7.02 -3.48 0.90
C GLU A 45 -5.56 -3.95 0.97
N VAL A 46 -5.32 -4.99 1.77
CA VAL A 46 -4.03 -5.66 1.88
C VAL A 46 -4.10 -6.96 1.09
N ALA A 47 -3.87 -6.87 -0.20
CA ALA A 47 -3.85 -8.01 -1.11
C ALA A 47 -2.47 -8.17 -1.76
N GLY A 48 -2.23 -9.33 -2.36
CA GLY A 48 -1.11 -9.49 -3.28
C GLY A 48 -1.30 -8.61 -4.51
N LEU A 49 -0.23 -8.02 -5.00
CA LEU A 49 -0.26 -7.10 -6.16
C LEU A 49 -0.60 -7.78 -7.49
N ASP A 50 -0.65 -9.10 -7.49
CA ASP A 50 -1.06 -9.94 -8.61
C ASP A 50 -2.59 -9.98 -8.83
N VAL A 51 -3.37 -9.47 -7.85
CA VAL A 51 -4.82 -9.34 -7.94
C VAL A 51 -5.16 -7.91 -8.33
N VAL A 52 -6.10 -7.76 -9.25
CA VAL A 52 -6.64 -6.43 -9.59
C VAL A 52 -7.31 -5.88 -8.34
N ASN A 53 -6.69 -4.87 -7.77
CA ASN A 53 -7.12 -4.25 -6.55
C ASN A 53 -7.97 -3.03 -6.88
N SER A 54 -9.10 -2.85 -6.19
CA SER A 54 -9.97 -1.67 -6.33
C SER A 54 -9.28 -0.37 -5.87
N GLY A 55 -8.14 -0.48 -5.22
CA GLY A 55 -7.38 0.63 -4.65
C GLY A 55 -7.81 0.96 -3.22
N THR A 56 -6.90 1.58 -2.50
CA THR A 56 -7.19 2.12 -1.16
C THR A 56 -8.07 3.35 -1.28
N MET A 57 -9.20 3.34 -0.57
CA MET A 57 -10.11 4.49 -0.50
C MET A 57 -9.84 5.31 0.75
N LEU A 58 -9.74 6.63 0.60
CA LEU A 58 -9.61 7.57 1.71
C LEU A 58 -10.61 8.71 1.52
N THR A 59 -11.48 8.92 2.50
CA THR A 59 -12.48 9.99 2.50
C THR A 59 -12.23 10.94 3.66
N ILE A 60 -12.10 12.23 3.35
CA ILE A 60 -11.88 13.29 4.32
C ILE A 60 -13.12 14.19 4.34
N TYR A 61 -13.70 14.41 5.51
CA TYR A 61 -14.90 15.20 5.71
C TYR A 61 -14.57 16.59 6.24
N GLY A 62 -15.39 17.58 5.87
CA GLY A 62 -15.34 18.91 6.46
C GLY A 62 -14.22 19.81 5.94
N LEU A 63 -13.65 19.51 4.79
CA LEU A 63 -12.68 20.40 4.14
C LEU A 63 -13.39 21.64 3.56
N PRO A 64 -12.74 22.83 3.64
CA PRO A 64 -13.24 24.03 2.99
C PRO A 64 -13.44 23.85 1.49
N ILE A 65 -14.49 24.51 0.95
CA ILE A 65 -14.84 24.39 -0.48
C ILE A 65 -13.69 24.80 -1.41
N ASP A 66 -12.85 25.73 -0.98
CA ASP A 66 -11.69 26.18 -1.77
C ASP A 66 -10.62 25.10 -1.94
N MET A 67 -10.49 24.21 -0.95
CA MET A 67 -9.65 23.02 -1.08
C MET A 67 -10.31 21.95 -1.96
N LEU A 68 -11.65 21.81 -1.87
CA LEU A 68 -12.39 20.83 -2.66
C LEU A 68 -12.39 21.16 -4.17
N LYS A 69 -12.44 22.44 -4.54
CA LYS A 69 -12.39 22.88 -5.94
C LYS A 69 -11.14 22.43 -6.69
N GLN A 70 -10.07 22.16 -5.96
CA GLN A 70 -8.80 21.74 -6.53
C GLN A 70 -8.52 20.23 -6.40
N SER A 71 -9.53 19.45 -6.05
CA SER A 71 -9.38 18.00 -5.85
C SER A 71 -8.70 17.31 -7.04
N VAL A 72 -9.06 17.66 -8.27
CA VAL A 72 -8.46 17.08 -9.48
C VAL A 72 -6.94 17.33 -9.58
N SER A 73 -6.45 18.45 -9.06
CA SER A 73 -5.02 18.77 -9.07
C SER A 73 -4.19 17.91 -8.10
N LEU A 74 -4.85 17.16 -7.23
CA LEU A 74 -4.20 16.22 -6.31
C LEU A 74 -3.82 14.89 -6.99
N GLN A 75 -4.34 14.63 -8.18
CA GLN A 75 -3.97 13.43 -8.93
C GLN A 75 -2.46 13.41 -9.23
N GLY A 76 -1.83 12.27 -8.98
CA GLY A 76 -0.39 12.09 -9.09
C GLY A 76 0.41 12.60 -7.89
N CYS A 77 -0.24 13.18 -6.86
CA CYS A 77 0.42 13.44 -5.57
C CYS A 77 0.56 12.14 -4.78
N LEU A 78 1.55 12.12 -3.89
CA LEU A 78 1.72 11.02 -2.93
C LEU A 78 0.87 11.27 -1.68
N VAL A 79 0.29 10.22 -1.14
CA VAL A 79 -0.38 10.23 0.15
C VAL A 79 0.40 9.36 1.12
N ARG A 80 0.61 9.89 2.32
CA ARG A 80 1.13 9.14 3.45
C ARG A 80 0.21 9.35 4.64
N MET A 81 -0.30 8.27 5.20
CA MET A 81 -1.11 8.32 6.41
C MET A 81 -0.54 7.41 7.48
N LYS A 82 -0.24 7.99 8.62
CA LYS A 82 0.06 7.27 9.86
C LYS A 82 -1.17 7.32 10.75
N ALA A 83 -1.52 6.20 11.35
CA ALA A 83 -2.63 6.11 12.28
C ALA A 83 -2.29 5.20 13.45
N GLY A 84 -3.03 5.33 14.53
CA GLY A 84 -2.84 4.51 15.72
C GLY A 84 -3.54 5.03 16.95
N PHE A 85 -3.05 4.55 18.10
CA PHE A 85 -3.57 4.89 19.40
C PHE A 85 -2.50 5.60 20.21
N VAL A 86 -2.85 6.69 20.85
CA VAL A 86 -2.02 7.38 21.85
C VAL A 86 -2.54 7.11 23.24
N GLU A 87 -1.72 7.42 24.25
CA GLU A 87 -2.04 7.24 25.67
C GLU A 87 -3.45 7.71 26.06
N GLY A 88 -4.05 7.06 27.02
CA GLY A 88 -5.37 7.41 27.54
C GLY A 88 -6.48 6.41 27.19
N LEU A 89 -6.19 5.34 26.44
CA LEU A 89 -7.10 4.21 26.26
C LEU A 89 -6.54 2.98 26.99
N PRO A 90 -7.38 2.17 27.65
CA PRO A 90 -6.93 0.97 28.37
C PRO A 90 -6.13 -0.03 27.53
N LEU A 91 -6.37 -0.01 26.21
CA LEU A 91 -5.73 -0.91 25.23
C LEU A 91 -4.67 -0.20 24.37
N ALA A 92 -4.32 1.05 24.68
CA ALA A 92 -3.36 1.80 23.87
C ALA A 92 -1.95 1.29 24.10
N ASN A 93 -1.45 0.49 23.17
CA ASN A 93 -0.04 0.17 23.09
C ASN A 93 0.64 1.17 22.13
N PRO A 94 1.69 1.91 22.55
CA PRO A 94 2.45 2.80 21.68
C PRO A 94 3.01 2.13 20.43
N GLN A 95 3.17 0.81 20.46
CA GLN A 95 3.58 0.01 19.30
C GLN A 95 2.47 -0.18 18.25
N GLN A 96 1.21 0.10 18.59
CA GLN A 96 0.07 0.07 17.65
C GLN A 96 -0.04 1.38 16.86
N GLN A 97 1.08 1.90 16.42
CA GLN A 97 1.19 3.10 15.60
C GLN A 97 2.01 2.78 14.37
N GLY A 98 1.54 3.18 13.21
CA GLY A 98 2.26 2.92 11.98
C GLY A 98 1.71 3.66 10.78
N GLU A 99 2.43 3.54 9.70
CA GLU A 99 1.97 3.97 8.39
C GLU A 99 0.97 2.93 7.87
N VAL A 100 -0.27 3.38 7.64
CA VAL A 100 -1.37 2.53 7.17
C VAL A 100 -1.65 2.72 5.69
N ILE A 101 -1.31 3.90 5.14
CA ILE A 101 -1.49 4.22 3.73
C ILE A 101 -0.23 4.90 3.21
N TYR A 102 0.29 4.39 2.09
CA TYR A 102 1.29 5.05 1.27
C TYR A 102 1.04 4.70 -0.18
N GLY A 103 0.95 5.72 -1.04
CA GLY A 103 0.76 5.50 -2.46
C GLY A 103 0.52 6.79 -3.24
N GLU A 104 0.31 6.62 -4.54
CA GLU A 104 0.00 7.71 -5.46
C GLU A 104 -1.52 7.88 -5.57
N ILE A 105 -2.00 9.11 -5.55
CA ILE A 105 -3.42 9.43 -5.80
C ILE A 105 -3.69 9.17 -7.29
N TYR A 106 -4.41 8.09 -7.55
CA TYR A 106 -4.88 7.75 -8.88
C TYR A 106 -6.06 8.61 -9.32
N LEU A 107 -7.00 8.83 -8.39
CA LEU A 107 -8.19 9.64 -8.61
C LEU A 107 -8.50 10.46 -7.34
N ALA A 108 -8.79 11.74 -7.53
CA ALA A 108 -9.28 12.60 -6.46
C ALA A 108 -10.52 13.34 -6.93
N TYR A 109 -11.57 13.29 -6.13
CA TYR A 109 -12.81 14.01 -6.43
C TYR A 109 -13.46 14.51 -5.16
N ALA A 110 -14.07 15.66 -5.28
CA ALA A 110 -14.87 16.26 -4.22
C ALA A 110 -16.34 15.91 -4.41
N ASN A 111 -17.05 15.75 -3.29
CA ASN A 111 -18.48 15.55 -3.29
C ASN A 111 -19.13 16.46 -2.24
N TRP A 112 -20.27 17.02 -2.59
CA TRP A 112 -21.06 17.85 -1.69
C TRP A 112 -22.52 17.40 -1.72
N ILE A 113 -22.92 16.67 -0.70
CA ILE A 113 -24.29 16.16 -0.56
C ILE A 113 -24.85 16.67 0.77
N GLY A 114 -25.88 17.54 0.68
CA GLY A 114 -26.48 18.15 1.86
C GLY A 114 -25.46 19.00 2.62
N THR A 115 -25.23 18.66 3.87
CA THR A 115 -24.24 19.32 4.75
C THR A 115 -22.85 18.69 4.67
N ASN A 116 -22.70 17.56 3.99
CA ASN A 116 -21.46 16.80 3.93
C ASN A 116 -20.61 17.25 2.76
N GLN A 117 -19.46 17.78 3.07
CA GLN A 117 -18.39 18.08 2.11
C GLN A 117 -17.28 17.07 2.28
N THR A 118 -16.99 16.30 1.23
CA THR A 118 -16.01 15.22 1.26
C THR A 118 -14.98 15.38 0.15
N LEU A 119 -13.74 15.06 0.47
CA LEU A 119 -12.69 14.79 -0.49
C LEU A 119 -12.42 13.28 -0.50
N ASN A 120 -12.59 12.68 -1.66
CA ASN A 120 -12.40 11.25 -1.85
C ASN A 120 -11.13 11.03 -2.67
N LEU A 121 -10.26 10.19 -2.16
CA LEU A 121 -8.99 9.83 -2.78
C LEU A 121 -8.97 8.32 -3.02
N VAL A 122 -8.75 7.94 -4.27
CA VAL A 122 -8.42 6.55 -4.63
C VAL A 122 -6.91 6.49 -4.78
N ILE A 123 -6.27 5.66 -3.97
CA ILE A 123 -4.82 5.61 -3.82
C ILE A 123 -4.32 4.27 -4.37
N ASN A 124 -3.39 4.36 -5.30
CA ASN A 124 -2.68 3.20 -5.81
C ASN A 124 -1.40 2.99 -4.99
N PRO A 125 -1.20 1.84 -4.34
CA PRO A 125 0.02 1.56 -3.61
C PRO A 125 1.24 1.37 -4.52
N THR A 126 1.01 1.20 -5.84
CA THR A 126 2.10 1.06 -6.82
C THR A 126 2.45 2.40 -7.44
N VAL A 127 3.69 2.81 -7.29
CA VAL A 127 4.23 4.01 -7.94
C VAL A 127 4.54 3.68 -9.40
N ARG A 128 3.96 4.43 -10.33
CA ARG A 128 4.14 4.23 -11.79
C ARG A 128 5.15 5.17 -12.44
N LYS A 129 5.64 6.15 -11.69
CA LYS A 129 6.61 7.15 -12.19
C LYS A 129 7.69 7.36 -11.15
N THR A 130 8.90 7.58 -11.64
CA THR A 130 10.00 8.06 -10.82
C THR A 130 9.78 9.51 -10.40
N ASP A 131 10.55 10.00 -9.42
CA ASP A 131 10.49 11.40 -8.97
C ASP A 131 10.73 12.41 -10.10
N ASP A 132 11.44 11.98 -11.15
CA ASP A 132 11.68 12.77 -12.37
C ASP A 132 10.52 12.72 -13.37
N GLY A 133 9.42 12.05 -13.04
CA GLY A 133 8.23 11.89 -13.90
C GLY A 133 8.43 10.93 -15.08
N LYS A 134 9.53 10.20 -15.13
CA LYS A 134 9.77 9.15 -16.13
C LYS A 134 8.95 7.91 -15.81
N PRO A 135 8.55 7.13 -16.83
CA PRO A 135 7.94 5.83 -16.60
C PRO A 135 8.84 4.97 -15.72
N PHE A 136 8.24 4.32 -14.75
CA PHE A 136 8.95 3.38 -13.89
C PHE A 136 9.15 2.06 -14.66
N SER A 137 10.32 1.45 -14.57
CA SER A 137 10.56 0.13 -15.13
C SER A 137 11.34 -0.75 -14.15
N ILE A 138 10.94 -1.98 -14.04
CA ILE A 138 11.64 -3.02 -13.30
C ILE A 138 12.30 -3.94 -14.32
N GLU A 139 13.60 -3.96 -14.32
CA GLU A 139 14.41 -4.85 -15.18
C GLU A 139 14.78 -6.10 -14.41
N GLY A 140 14.33 -7.26 -14.88
CA GLY A 140 14.67 -8.56 -14.34
C GLY A 140 15.68 -9.26 -15.23
N GLU A 141 16.81 -9.64 -14.67
CA GLU A 141 17.82 -10.46 -15.33
C GLU A 141 18.21 -11.64 -14.44
N GLY A 142 18.08 -12.84 -14.98
CA GLY A 142 18.47 -14.07 -14.29
C GLY A 142 19.05 -15.09 -15.24
N LEU A 143 20.05 -15.83 -14.76
CA LEU A 143 20.65 -16.91 -15.51
C LEU A 143 19.94 -18.24 -15.21
N LYS A 144 20.01 -19.17 -16.15
CA LYS A 144 19.54 -20.54 -15.91
C LYS A 144 20.21 -21.14 -14.68
N GLY A 145 19.40 -21.71 -13.79
CA GLY A 145 19.89 -22.32 -12.55
C GLY A 145 19.96 -21.38 -11.35
N GLU A 146 19.72 -20.08 -11.52
CA GLU A 146 19.62 -19.16 -10.38
C GLU A 146 18.29 -19.35 -9.63
N LYS A 147 18.30 -19.12 -8.31
CA LYS A 147 17.09 -19.12 -7.49
C LYS A 147 16.21 -17.93 -7.85
N VAL A 148 14.94 -18.19 -8.07
CA VAL A 148 13.96 -17.16 -8.46
C VAL A 148 13.88 -16.05 -7.41
N GLY A 149 13.92 -16.39 -6.11
CA GLY A 149 13.89 -15.42 -5.02
C GLY A 149 15.05 -14.43 -5.06
N ASP A 150 16.26 -14.89 -5.36
CA ASP A 150 17.46 -14.03 -5.44
C ASP A 150 17.39 -13.08 -6.63
N VAL A 151 16.94 -13.60 -7.77
CA VAL A 151 16.78 -12.79 -9.01
C VAL A 151 15.77 -11.69 -8.83
N ILE A 152 14.60 -12.01 -8.25
CA ILE A 152 13.55 -11.02 -8.00
C ILE A 152 14.00 -9.99 -6.97
N SER A 153 14.65 -10.43 -5.89
CA SER A 153 15.16 -9.53 -4.85
C SER A 153 16.15 -8.53 -5.43
N ARG A 154 17.05 -8.98 -6.29
CA ARG A 154 18.02 -8.13 -6.99
C ARG A 154 17.34 -7.12 -7.92
N ALA A 155 16.34 -7.55 -8.69
CA ALA A 155 15.59 -6.68 -9.59
C ALA A 155 14.81 -5.60 -8.82
N LEU A 156 14.12 -5.99 -7.73
CA LEU A 156 13.38 -5.06 -6.91
C LEU A 156 14.28 -4.14 -6.09
N GLN A 157 15.43 -4.59 -5.61
CA GLN A 157 16.39 -3.74 -4.91
C GLN A 157 16.97 -2.66 -5.84
N LYS A 158 17.20 -3.00 -7.13
CA LYS A 158 17.64 -2.03 -8.15
C LYS A 158 16.56 -0.99 -8.42
N ALA A 159 15.30 -1.43 -8.51
CA ALA A 159 14.16 -0.56 -8.81
C ALA A 159 13.71 0.30 -7.61
N PHE A 160 13.86 -0.23 -6.39
CA PHE A 160 13.43 0.41 -5.13
C PHE A 160 14.57 0.46 -4.11
N PRO A 161 15.61 1.26 -4.35
CA PRO A 161 16.81 1.28 -3.50
C PRO A 161 16.53 1.69 -2.04
N ASN A 162 15.45 2.43 -1.81
CA ASN A 162 15.05 2.93 -0.49
C ASN A 162 14.08 2.03 0.26
N LYS A 163 13.68 0.89 -0.31
CA LYS A 163 12.79 -0.08 0.34
C LYS A 163 13.54 -1.32 0.77
N LEU A 164 13.16 -1.86 1.90
CA LEU A 164 13.65 -3.16 2.36
C LEU A 164 12.97 -4.26 1.54
N ILE A 165 13.76 -5.16 0.99
CA ILE A 165 13.24 -6.34 0.27
C ILE A 165 13.29 -7.54 1.22
N ASP A 166 12.11 -8.07 1.55
CA ASP A 166 11.91 -9.24 2.41
C ASP A 166 11.43 -10.39 1.53
N CYS A 167 12.31 -11.35 1.25
CA CYS A 167 12.03 -12.46 0.34
C CYS A 167 12.02 -13.79 1.10
N THR A 168 10.85 -14.45 1.09
CA THR A 168 10.64 -15.77 1.70
C THR A 168 9.96 -16.67 0.67
N VAL A 169 10.75 -17.08 -0.33
CA VAL A 169 10.30 -17.92 -1.46
C VAL A 169 11.02 -19.25 -1.40
N SER A 170 10.37 -20.30 -1.87
CA SER A 170 10.94 -21.65 -1.88
C SER A 170 12.25 -21.73 -2.66
N ASP A 171 13.26 -22.31 -2.03
CA ASP A 171 14.57 -22.58 -2.63
C ASP A 171 14.51 -23.56 -3.82
N SER A 172 13.43 -24.31 -3.95
CA SER A 172 13.20 -25.22 -5.07
C SER A 172 12.82 -24.50 -6.37
N LEU A 173 12.42 -23.23 -6.28
CA LEU A 173 12.14 -22.41 -7.45
C LEU A 173 13.45 -21.92 -8.08
N VAL A 174 13.84 -22.59 -9.14
CA VAL A 174 15.06 -22.32 -9.92
C VAL A 174 14.67 -22.00 -11.36
N LEU A 175 15.32 -21.01 -11.96
CA LEU A 175 15.05 -20.62 -13.33
C LEU A 175 15.42 -21.78 -14.30
N PRO A 176 14.44 -22.31 -15.05
CA PRO A 176 14.71 -23.38 -16.02
C PRO A 176 15.50 -22.88 -17.25
N GLU A 177 15.35 -21.59 -17.56
CA GLU A 177 16.00 -20.90 -18.68
C GLU A 177 16.38 -19.47 -18.24
N PRO A 178 17.29 -18.78 -18.97
CA PRO A 178 17.58 -17.38 -18.68
C PRO A 178 16.32 -16.53 -18.75
N TRP A 179 16.16 -15.65 -17.78
CA TRP A 179 15.02 -14.73 -17.70
C TRP A 179 15.48 -13.30 -17.91
N ASN A 180 14.89 -12.65 -18.92
CA ASN A 180 15.07 -11.23 -19.19
C ASN A 180 13.69 -10.61 -19.39
N GLY A 181 13.34 -9.62 -18.59
CA GLY A 181 12.05 -8.98 -18.67
C GLY A 181 12.10 -7.55 -18.19
N THR A 182 11.23 -6.71 -18.78
CA THR A 182 11.01 -5.33 -18.36
C THR A 182 9.54 -5.16 -18.02
N TYR A 183 9.25 -4.62 -16.85
CA TYR A 183 7.89 -4.49 -16.33
C TYR A 183 7.61 -3.02 -15.99
N GLU A 184 6.45 -2.53 -16.40
CA GLU A 184 6.04 -1.12 -16.20
C GLU A 184 5.74 -0.80 -14.73
N ASP A 185 5.30 -1.80 -13.99
CA ASP A 185 5.01 -1.70 -12.56
C ASP A 185 5.20 -3.05 -11.84
N ILE A 186 5.16 -3.00 -10.53
CA ILE A 186 5.37 -4.18 -9.69
C ILE A 186 4.20 -5.18 -9.76
N GLY A 187 2.99 -4.70 -10.09
CA GLY A 187 1.82 -5.56 -10.27
C GLY A 187 1.97 -6.45 -11.51
N SER A 188 2.44 -5.89 -12.62
CA SER A 188 2.75 -6.63 -13.84
C SER A 188 3.81 -7.70 -13.59
N LEU A 189 4.86 -7.35 -12.85
CA LEU A 189 5.88 -8.32 -12.41
C LEU A 189 5.25 -9.42 -11.54
N ALA A 190 4.43 -9.05 -10.56
CA ALA A 190 3.78 -10.00 -9.64
C ALA A 190 2.91 -11.03 -10.37
N MET A 191 2.11 -10.59 -11.35
CA MET A 191 1.27 -11.48 -12.17
C MET A 191 2.09 -12.50 -12.95
N VAL A 192 3.18 -12.04 -13.58
CA VAL A 192 4.07 -12.94 -14.35
C VAL A 192 4.76 -13.93 -13.42
N LEU A 193 5.28 -13.47 -12.29
CA LEU A 193 5.97 -14.33 -11.33
C LEU A 193 5.04 -15.37 -10.72
N ARG A 194 3.81 -15.00 -10.37
CA ARG A 194 2.83 -15.95 -9.88
C ARG A 194 2.58 -17.07 -10.89
N SER A 195 2.27 -16.71 -12.12
CA SER A 195 1.98 -17.69 -13.18
C SER A 195 3.17 -18.58 -13.49
N ALA A 196 4.37 -17.99 -13.59
CA ALA A 196 5.60 -18.73 -13.87
C ALA A 196 5.96 -19.69 -12.73
N SER A 197 5.85 -19.23 -11.47
CA SER A 197 6.19 -20.07 -10.31
C SER A 197 5.24 -21.26 -10.13
N ILE A 198 3.95 -21.09 -10.41
CA ILE A 198 2.98 -22.20 -10.43
C ILE A 198 3.39 -23.24 -11.47
N ALA A 199 3.75 -22.78 -12.68
CA ALA A 199 4.19 -23.68 -13.75
C ALA A 199 5.50 -24.42 -13.42
N MET A 200 6.42 -23.78 -12.66
CA MET A 200 7.68 -24.38 -12.23
C MET A 200 7.48 -25.45 -11.15
N MET A 201 6.65 -25.15 -10.14
CA MET A 201 6.45 -26.04 -8.98
C MET A 201 5.64 -27.28 -9.33
N ARG A 202 4.70 -27.20 -10.26
CA ARG A 202 3.80 -28.30 -10.67
C ARG A 202 3.10 -29.00 -9.50
N ASP A 203 2.81 -28.26 -8.46
CA ASP A 203 2.08 -28.71 -7.27
C ASP A 203 0.72 -28.00 -7.23
N GLU A 204 -0.37 -28.78 -7.21
CA GLU A 204 -1.74 -28.25 -7.17
C GLU A 204 -2.05 -27.39 -5.94
N LYS A 205 -1.29 -27.57 -4.86
CA LYS A 205 -1.42 -26.81 -3.61
C LYS A 205 -0.59 -25.54 -3.61
N TYR A 206 0.25 -25.34 -4.62
CA TYR A 206 1.11 -24.18 -4.69
C TYR A 206 0.36 -23.01 -5.33
N SER A 207 0.22 -21.91 -4.59
CA SER A 207 -0.56 -20.74 -5.03
C SER A 207 0.26 -19.71 -5.83
N GLY A 208 1.55 -19.95 -6.01
CA GLY A 208 2.47 -19.04 -6.69
C GLY A 208 3.14 -18.02 -5.76
N ILE A 209 4.09 -17.29 -6.34
CA ILE A 209 4.76 -16.19 -5.66
C ILE A 209 3.79 -15.01 -5.56
N ALA A 210 3.64 -14.46 -4.37
CA ALA A 210 2.90 -13.23 -4.11
C ALA A 210 3.86 -12.11 -3.72
N ILE A 211 3.54 -10.88 -4.14
CA ILE A 211 4.27 -9.68 -3.76
C ILE A 211 3.29 -8.73 -3.08
N SER A 212 3.69 -8.17 -1.95
CA SER A 212 2.93 -7.11 -1.27
C SER A 212 3.86 -5.94 -0.93
N ILE A 213 3.33 -4.71 -1.05
CA ILE A 213 4.04 -3.51 -0.65
C ILE A 213 3.50 -3.06 0.69
N LEU A 214 4.38 -2.97 1.66
CA LEU A 214 4.17 -2.27 2.92
C LEU A 214 4.92 -0.94 2.86
N SER A 215 4.66 -0.04 3.79
CA SER A 215 5.18 1.33 3.72
C SER A 215 6.68 1.45 3.44
N ASP A 216 7.48 0.65 4.14
CA ASP A 216 8.95 0.69 4.10
C ASP A 216 9.59 -0.52 3.43
N ARG A 217 8.79 -1.56 3.10
CA ARG A 217 9.30 -2.83 2.57
C ARG A 217 8.42 -3.43 1.49
N ILE A 218 9.06 -4.23 0.66
CA ILE A 218 8.40 -5.10 -0.31
C ILE A 218 8.59 -6.53 0.17
N ARG A 219 7.49 -7.25 0.40
CA ARG A 219 7.52 -8.65 0.78
C ARG A 219 7.24 -9.52 -0.43
N ILE A 220 8.09 -10.50 -0.63
CA ILE A 220 7.97 -11.53 -1.66
C ILE A 220 7.87 -12.86 -0.93
N TYR A 221 6.79 -13.57 -1.14
CA TYR A 221 6.53 -14.82 -0.39
C TYR A 221 5.74 -15.82 -1.22
N ASP A 222 5.79 -17.07 -0.83
CA ASP A 222 4.94 -18.13 -1.34
C ASP A 222 4.35 -18.94 -0.19
N ASN A 223 3.34 -19.78 -0.49
CA ASN A 223 2.70 -20.60 0.53
C ASN A 223 3.54 -21.85 0.90
N ALA A 224 4.60 -22.15 0.18
CA ALA A 224 5.49 -23.29 0.50
C ALA A 224 6.56 -22.92 1.53
N SER A 225 7.01 -21.66 1.54
CA SER A 225 8.13 -21.21 2.39
C SER A 225 7.73 -20.12 3.39
N ALA A 226 6.56 -19.50 3.25
CA ALA A 226 6.10 -18.49 4.18
C ALA A 226 5.96 -19.10 5.58
N LYS A 227 6.91 -18.82 6.44
CA LYS A 227 6.76 -19.06 7.88
C LYS A 227 5.86 -17.95 8.43
N TRP A 228 4.57 -18.19 8.40
CA TRP A 228 3.65 -17.40 9.19
C TRP A 228 4.07 -17.59 10.64
N GLY A 229 4.47 -16.54 11.33
CA GLY A 229 4.82 -16.62 12.75
C GLY A 229 3.72 -17.30 13.54
N GLU A 230 3.97 -17.67 14.79
CA GLU A 230 2.96 -18.26 15.64
C GLU A 230 1.70 -17.38 15.64
N PRO A 231 0.49 -17.98 15.49
CA PRO A 231 -0.75 -17.23 15.50
C PRO A 231 -0.86 -16.41 16.79
N LYS A 232 -1.06 -15.10 16.67
CA LYS A 232 -1.37 -14.29 17.84
C LYS A 232 -2.76 -14.62 18.33
N THR A 233 -2.85 -15.04 19.59
CA THR A 233 -4.14 -15.16 20.26
C THR A 233 -4.65 -13.77 20.61
N ILE A 234 -5.81 -13.39 20.07
CA ILE A 234 -6.52 -12.17 20.45
C ILE A 234 -7.60 -12.59 21.44
N HIS A 235 -7.50 -12.13 22.67
CA HIS A 235 -8.48 -12.43 23.70
C HIS A 235 -9.76 -11.59 23.49
N ALA A 236 -10.91 -12.13 23.90
CA ALA A 236 -12.21 -11.48 23.71
C ALA A 236 -12.28 -10.06 24.31
N HIS A 237 -11.55 -9.80 25.40
CA HIS A 237 -11.49 -8.48 26.03
C HIS A 237 -10.64 -7.44 25.27
N GLU A 238 -9.85 -7.89 24.30
CA GLU A 238 -9.04 -7.02 23.43
C GLU A 238 -9.82 -6.58 22.17
N LEU A 239 -11.00 -7.18 21.94
CA LEU A 239 -11.84 -6.87 20.80
C LEU A 239 -12.80 -5.72 21.13
N ILE A 240 -12.93 -4.79 20.19
CA ILE A 240 -14.00 -3.79 20.18
C ILE A 240 -15.09 -4.30 19.22
N GLY A 241 -16.15 -4.89 19.79
CA GLY A 241 -17.20 -5.57 19.04
C GLY A 241 -16.98 -7.08 18.92
N GLN A 242 -17.80 -7.72 18.13
CA GLN A 242 -17.68 -9.15 17.86
C GLN A 242 -17.19 -9.40 16.44
N PRO A 243 -16.30 -10.38 16.22
CA PRO A 243 -15.92 -10.77 14.87
C PRO A 243 -17.15 -11.30 14.13
N THR A 244 -17.38 -10.79 12.93
CA THR A 244 -18.44 -11.27 12.06
C THR A 244 -17.80 -12.07 10.92
N TRP A 245 -18.26 -13.30 10.74
CA TRP A 245 -17.86 -14.10 9.59
C TRP A 245 -18.60 -13.60 8.34
N ILE A 246 -17.85 -13.13 7.38
CA ILE A 246 -18.37 -12.80 6.05
C ILE A 246 -17.95 -13.94 5.14
N ALA A 247 -18.92 -14.75 4.70
CA ALA A 247 -18.64 -15.77 3.71
C ALA A 247 -18.17 -15.10 2.40
N PRO A 248 -17.06 -15.57 1.76
CA PRO A 248 -16.68 -15.07 0.46
C PRO A 248 -17.84 -15.36 -0.50
N PHE A 249 -18.31 -14.33 -1.20
CA PHE A 249 -19.21 -14.53 -2.30
C PHE A 249 -18.45 -15.27 -3.40
N THR A 250 -18.73 -16.53 -3.56
CA THR A 250 -18.35 -17.27 -4.76
C THR A 250 -19.19 -16.73 -5.92
N VAL A 251 -18.57 -15.98 -6.81
CA VAL A 251 -19.13 -15.60 -8.10
C VAL A 251 -18.89 -16.74 -9.08
#